data_87681901fd2a1c8c1a746da328a5e3dd
#
_entry.id   87681901fd2a1c8c1a746da328a5e3dd
#
_cell.length_a   1.000
_cell.length_b   1.000
_cell.length_c   1.000
_cell.angle_alpha   90.00
_cell.angle_beta   90.00
_cell.angle_gamma   90.00
#
_symmetry.space_group_name_H-M   'P 1'
#
loop_
_entity.id
_entity.type
_entity.pdbx_description
1 polymer ?
#
loop_
_entity_poly.entity_id
_entity_poly.type
_entity_poly.pdbx_seq_one_letter_code
_entity_poly.pdbx_strand_id
1 'polypeptide(L)'
;MTTSAKTITIGGVSSTSKVDAMGKTENGKTGKSEIARNLPDSPTTAARRRVTLRDVATAAGVSLKTASNVINGTGRMTDATRAKVEAVIEQTGYRVNVAARNLNRDRTGFITLAVPTLTAPYLSELANRVIDAARQRGYLVYVTTYAEGSATGARELLRNFNTTVSDGMILSMSEVEDINPEDLEVDFPLVVVGARTTWGKADHVTPNDVQAAASAAGYMFDCGVKSLAVVGGRGAYDEAKLLGAVEGNAQLRLRGIIEECRRRGMTLDA
;
A
#
# COMPACT_ATOMS: atom_id res chain seq x y z
N MET A 1 -31.37 17.03 -39.15
CA MET A 1 -30.96 17.63 -37.86
C MET A 1 -29.96 16.70 -37.23
N THR A 2 -28.70 17.05 -37.33
CA THR A 2 -27.57 16.19 -36.92
C THR A 2 -27.41 16.33 -35.39
N THR A 3 -27.72 15.24 -34.66
CA THR A 3 -27.55 15.22 -33.21
C THR A 3 -26.07 15.01 -32.90
N SER A 4 -25.43 16.03 -32.36
CA SER A 4 -24.03 15.95 -31.92
C SER A 4 -23.94 15.16 -30.62
N ALA A 5 -23.37 13.98 -30.67
CA ALA A 5 -23.05 13.21 -29.48
C ALA A 5 -21.90 13.86 -28.71
N LYS A 6 -22.11 14.20 -27.43
CA LYS A 6 -21.04 14.64 -26.54
C LYS A 6 -20.46 13.40 -25.84
N THR A 7 -19.26 13.02 -26.25
CA THR A 7 -18.50 11.96 -25.59
C THR A 7 -17.76 12.51 -24.38
N ILE A 8 -17.98 11.95 -23.20
CA ILE A 8 -17.21 12.27 -22.00
C ILE A 8 -16.34 11.05 -21.68
N THR A 9 -15.03 11.23 -21.84
CA THR A 9 -14.03 10.19 -21.55
C THR A 9 -13.66 10.23 -20.06
N ILE A 10 -13.98 9.19 -19.33
CA ILE A 10 -13.42 8.98 -17.98
C ILE A 10 -12.13 8.17 -18.20
N GLY A 11 -10.99 8.88 -18.19
CA GLY A 11 -9.71 8.35 -18.63
C GLY A 11 -9.22 7.15 -17.85
N GLY A 12 -8.96 6.07 -18.58
CA GLY A 12 -8.09 4.98 -18.17
C GLY A 12 -6.94 4.91 -19.16
N VAL A 13 -5.72 5.17 -18.72
CA VAL A 13 -4.51 5.07 -19.55
C VAL A 13 -4.17 3.61 -19.74
N SER A 14 -4.36 3.08 -20.93
CA SER A 14 -3.86 1.77 -21.35
C SER A 14 -2.52 1.97 -22.06
N SER A 15 -1.43 1.52 -21.46
CA SER A 15 -0.13 1.41 -22.12
C SER A 15 0.01 -0.01 -22.70
N THR A 16 -0.19 -0.17 -24.00
CA THR A 16 0.19 -1.37 -24.73
C THR A 16 1.61 -1.20 -25.23
N SER A 17 2.57 -1.88 -24.65
CA SER A 17 3.88 -2.10 -25.25
C SER A 17 3.83 -3.34 -26.12
N LYS A 18 3.98 -3.16 -27.44
CA LYS A 18 4.26 -4.23 -28.40
C LYS A 18 5.67 -4.76 -28.16
N VAL A 19 5.77 -6.06 -27.94
CA VAL A 19 7.05 -6.78 -28.05
C VAL A 19 7.02 -7.50 -29.39
N ASP A 20 7.89 -7.08 -30.32
CA ASP A 20 8.13 -7.77 -31.58
C ASP A 20 9.01 -9.00 -31.34
N ALA A 21 8.52 -10.12 -31.85
CA ALA A 21 9.25 -11.37 -31.89
C ALA A 21 10.14 -11.41 -33.16
N MET A 22 11.45 -11.57 -32.98
CA MET A 22 12.28 -12.24 -33.99
C MET A 22 13.64 -12.68 -33.49
N GLY A 23 14.03 -13.91 -33.80
CA GLY A 23 15.43 -14.32 -33.91
C GLY A 23 15.83 -15.55 -33.09
N LYS A 24 15.65 -16.73 -33.67
CA LYS A 24 16.43 -17.93 -33.34
C LYS A 24 17.90 -17.72 -33.70
N THR A 25 18.85 -18.18 -32.91
CA THR A 25 19.95 -19.08 -33.32
C THR A 25 20.87 -19.47 -32.15
N GLU A 26 21.05 -20.76 -32.00
CA GLU A 26 22.26 -21.58 -31.82
C GLU A 26 23.16 -21.49 -30.58
N ASN A 27 23.30 -22.67 -30.04
CA ASN A 27 24.33 -23.28 -29.20
C ASN A 27 25.74 -22.67 -29.27
N GLY A 28 26.32 -22.44 -28.06
CA GLY A 28 27.75 -22.19 -27.88
C GLY A 28 28.17 -22.45 -26.46
N LYS A 29 28.98 -23.47 -26.28
CA LYS A 29 29.54 -24.03 -25.03
C LYS A 29 30.43 -23.03 -24.25
N THR A 30 30.37 -23.16 -22.92
CA THR A 30 31.47 -23.01 -21.96
C THR A 30 32.35 -21.76 -22.02
N GLY A 31 32.14 -20.91 -21.05
CA GLY A 31 33.09 -19.87 -20.63
C GLY A 31 32.79 -19.48 -19.19
N LYS A 32 33.44 -20.15 -18.22
CA LYS A 32 33.46 -19.67 -16.83
C LYS A 32 34.14 -18.31 -16.85
N SER A 33 33.37 -17.27 -16.58
CA SER A 33 33.75 -15.89 -16.62
C SER A 33 34.79 -15.55 -15.57
N GLU A 34 35.95 -15.11 -16.04
CA GLU A 34 37.10 -14.52 -15.35
C GLU A 34 36.84 -13.10 -14.83
N ILE A 35 35.59 -12.68 -14.64
CA ILE A 35 35.21 -11.32 -14.21
C ILE A 35 35.22 -11.15 -12.68
N ALA A 36 35.47 -12.20 -11.93
CA ALA A 36 35.43 -12.16 -10.46
C ALA A 36 36.76 -11.77 -9.78
N ARG A 37 37.80 -11.32 -10.50
CA ARG A 37 39.13 -11.09 -9.92
C ARG A 37 39.67 -9.66 -9.91
N ASN A 38 38.90 -8.66 -10.26
CA ASN A 38 39.40 -7.25 -10.24
C ASN A 38 38.36 -6.27 -9.72
N LEU A 39 37.72 -6.56 -8.57
CA LEU A 39 37.20 -5.47 -7.75
C LEU A 39 38.33 -5.04 -6.81
N PRO A 40 38.71 -3.74 -6.79
CA PRO A 40 39.63 -3.26 -5.77
C PRO A 40 39.00 -3.51 -4.40
N ASP A 41 39.79 -4.05 -3.48
CA ASP A 41 39.42 -4.16 -2.07
C ASP A 41 38.90 -2.82 -1.58
N SER A 42 37.58 -2.72 -1.42
CA SER A 42 36.99 -1.58 -0.74
C SER A 42 37.61 -1.52 0.65
N PRO A 43 38.13 -0.34 1.09
CA PRO A 43 38.72 -0.25 2.40
C PRO A 43 37.67 -0.75 3.41
N THR A 44 38.01 -1.82 4.10
CA THR A 44 37.22 -2.37 5.20
C THR A 44 37.05 -1.24 6.21
N THR A 45 35.97 -0.50 6.10
CA THR A 45 35.57 0.47 7.11
C THR A 45 35.36 -0.37 8.36
N ALA A 46 36.34 -0.36 9.26
CA ALA A 46 36.26 -1.02 10.55
C ALA A 46 34.89 -0.67 11.13
N ALA A 47 34.02 -1.66 11.28
CA ALA A 47 32.65 -1.48 11.69
C ALA A 47 32.69 -0.70 13.03
N ARG A 48 32.43 0.61 12.97
CA ARG A 48 32.37 1.45 14.17
C ARG A 48 31.38 0.77 15.11
N ARG A 49 31.89 0.22 16.22
CA ARG A 49 31.07 -0.40 17.25
C ARG A 49 29.93 0.55 17.57
N ARG A 50 28.69 0.11 17.33
CA ARG A 50 27.51 0.93 17.55
C ARG A 50 27.40 1.23 19.06
N VAL A 51 27.35 2.50 19.42
CA VAL A 51 27.16 2.93 20.81
C VAL A 51 25.84 2.34 21.33
N THR A 52 25.89 1.71 22.48
CA THR A 52 24.72 1.07 23.10
C THR A 52 24.16 1.95 24.23
N LEU A 53 22.94 1.68 24.66
CA LEU A 53 22.34 2.36 25.82
C LEU A 53 23.17 2.13 27.10
N ARG A 54 23.86 1.00 27.21
CA ARG A 54 24.76 0.69 28.34
C ARG A 54 25.98 1.61 28.32
N ASP A 55 26.54 1.89 27.15
CA ASP A 55 27.66 2.81 27.00
C ASP A 55 27.25 4.23 27.43
N VAL A 56 26.05 4.68 27.05
CA VAL A 56 25.48 5.98 27.47
C VAL A 56 25.30 6.03 29.00
N ALA A 57 24.70 4.99 29.58
CA ALA A 57 24.47 4.91 31.03
C ALA A 57 25.80 4.97 31.81
N THR A 58 26.81 4.22 31.35
CA THR A 58 28.15 4.21 31.96
C THR A 58 28.81 5.58 31.86
N ALA A 59 28.82 6.19 30.66
CA ALA A 59 29.42 7.50 30.45
C ALA A 59 28.73 8.62 31.21
N ALA A 60 27.41 8.56 31.38
CA ALA A 60 26.63 9.50 32.20
C ALA A 60 26.69 9.19 33.69
N GLY A 61 27.27 8.06 34.13
CA GLY A 61 27.33 7.66 35.52
C GLY A 61 25.94 7.43 36.17
N VAL A 62 25.02 6.86 35.40
CA VAL A 62 23.64 6.56 35.81
C VAL A 62 23.30 5.10 35.58
N SER A 63 22.21 4.63 36.20
CA SER A 63 21.71 3.29 35.94
C SER A 63 21.17 3.17 34.49
N LEU A 64 21.19 1.95 33.92
CA LEU A 64 20.60 1.68 32.63
C LEU A 64 19.10 2.10 32.57
N LYS A 65 18.39 1.87 33.68
CA LYS A 65 16.98 2.28 33.83
C LYS A 65 16.83 3.80 33.77
N THR A 66 17.72 4.56 34.43
CA THR A 66 17.72 6.02 34.41
C THR A 66 17.99 6.54 33.00
N ALA A 67 19.00 6.03 32.29
CA ALA A 67 19.29 6.39 30.92
C ALA A 67 18.10 6.08 29.99
N SER A 68 17.48 4.91 30.16
CA SER A 68 16.26 4.53 29.39
C SER A 68 15.09 5.47 29.67
N ASN A 69 14.88 5.87 30.93
CA ASN A 69 13.82 6.79 31.32
C ASN A 69 14.01 8.18 30.69
N VAL A 70 15.24 8.70 30.65
CA VAL A 70 15.56 9.98 29.98
C VAL A 70 15.19 9.92 28.50
N ILE A 71 15.64 8.87 27.81
CA ILE A 71 15.39 8.69 26.37
C ILE A 71 13.89 8.54 26.04
N ASN A 72 13.15 7.90 26.93
CA ASN A 72 11.71 7.70 26.72
C ASN A 72 10.84 8.83 27.29
N GLY A 73 11.44 9.85 27.93
CA GLY A 73 10.70 10.93 28.58
C GLY A 73 9.84 10.47 29.76
N THR A 74 10.19 9.33 30.37
CA THR A 74 9.40 8.69 31.45
C THR A 74 10.16 8.71 32.77
N GLY A 75 9.43 8.52 33.87
CA GLY A 75 10.02 8.47 35.21
C GLY A 75 10.32 9.84 35.81
N ARG A 76 10.54 9.87 37.16
CA ARG A 76 10.96 11.07 37.87
C ARG A 76 12.47 11.11 37.98
N MET A 77 13.07 12.22 37.55
CA MET A 77 14.50 12.49 37.62
C MET A 77 14.73 13.99 37.78
N THR A 78 15.89 14.38 38.28
CA THR A 78 16.28 15.79 38.35
C THR A 78 16.67 16.31 36.98
N ASP A 79 16.49 17.61 36.73
CA ASP A 79 16.90 18.25 35.48
C ASP A 79 18.40 18.09 35.21
N ALA A 80 19.22 18.13 36.27
CA ALA A 80 20.66 17.89 36.22
C ALA A 80 20.97 16.46 35.67
N THR A 81 20.24 15.45 36.13
CA THR A 81 20.42 14.07 35.63
C THR A 81 19.99 13.95 34.18
N ARG A 82 18.89 14.59 33.78
CA ARG A 82 18.42 14.63 32.39
C ARG A 82 19.46 15.27 31.50
N ALA A 83 19.90 16.49 31.82
CA ALA A 83 20.89 17.23 31.04
C ALA A 83 22.20 16.45 30.85
N LYS A 84 22.65 15.75 31.93
CA LYS A 84 23.87 14.93 31.86
C LYS A 84 23.76 13.76 30.88
N VAL A 85 22.62 13.07 30.81
CA VAL A 85 22.39 11.95 29.89
C VAL A 85 22.23 12.49 28.48
N GLU A 86 21.50 13.57 28.27
CA GLU A 86 21.33 14.21 26.95
C GLU A 86 22.66 14.68 26.37
N ALA A 87 23.53 15.28 27.17
CA ALA A 87 24.87 15.67 26.74
C ALA A 87 25.71 14.46 26.28
N VAL A 88 25.64 13.34 26.98
CA VAL A 88 26.34 12.11 26.59
C VAL A 88 25.76 11.54 25.29
N ILE A 89 24.44 11.56 25.11
CA ILE A 89 23.78 11.12 23.87
C ILE A 89 24.29 11.95 22.67
N GLU A 90 24.37 13.27 22.83
CA GLU A 90 24.87 14.17 21.79
C GLU A 90 26.35 13.91 21.49
N GLN A 91 27.20 13.81 22.50
CA GLN A 91 28.64 13.56 22.35
C GLN A 91 28.95 12.21 21.70
N THR A 92 28.17 11.16 22.04
CA THR A 92 28.42 9.80 21.55
C THR A 92 27.74 9.50 20.22
N GLY A 93 26.81 10.36 19.78
CA GLY A 93 25.96 10.12 18.61
C GLY A 93 25.06 8.90 18.79
N TYR A 94 24.72 8.55 20.04
CA TYR A 94 23.84 7.42 20.33
C TYR A 94 22.49 7.60 19.63
N ARG A 95 22.05 6.56 18.95
CA ARG A 95 20.72 6.50 18.35
C ARG A 95 19.96 5.34 18.96
N VAL A 96 18.73 5.62 19.35
CA VAL A 96 17.84 4.59 19.91
C VAL A 96 17.76 3.41 18.95
N ASN A 97 18.06 2.23 19.44
CA ASN A 97 17.78 1.01 18.69
C ASN A 97 16.27 0.74 18.76
N VAL A 98 15.57 1.13 17.68
CA VAL A 98 14.12 0.98 17.56
C VAL A 98 13.71 -0.47 17.74
N ALA A 99 14.46 -1.42 17.17
CA ALA A 99 14.18 -2.85 17.30
C ALA A 99 14.27 -3.31 18.77
N ALA A 100 15.30 -2.88 19.51
CA ALA A 100 15.43 -3.21 20.94
C ALA A 100 14.35 -2.52 21.81
N ARG A 101 13.91 -1.33 21.41
CA ARG A 101 12.82 -0.61 22.07
C ARG A 101 11.47 -1.32 21.83
N ASN A 102 11.26 -1.81 20.62
CA ASN A 102 10.03 -2.48 20.22
C ASN A 102 9.87 -3.84 20.92
N LEU A 103 10.96 -4.55 21.21
CA LEU A 103 10.95 -5.78 22.02
C LEU A 103 10.39 -5.58 23.44
N ASN A 104 10.42 -4.34 23.98
CA ASN A 104 9.90 -3.99 25.30
C ASN A 104 8.54 -3.29 25.26
N ARG A 105 7.96 -3.11 24.09
CA ARG A 105 6.64 -2.54 23.86
C ARG A 105 5.90 -3.49 22.94
N ASP A 106 4.65 -3.81 23.26
CA ASP A 106 3.76 -4.63 22.40
C ASP A 106 3.39 -3.91 21.09
N ARG A 107 4.15 -2.89 20.69
CA ARG A 107 3.93 -2.09 19.48
C ARG A 107 5.23 -1.64 18.85
N THR A 108 5.31 -1.79 17.54
CA THR A 108 6.45 -1.34 16.75
C THR A 108 6.39 0.14 16.42
N GLY A 109 5.19 0.72 16.34
CA GLY A 109 4.93 2.07 15.86
C GLY A 109 5.01 2.19 14.34
N PHE A 110 5.00 1.07 13.64
CA PHE A 110 4.94 1.01 12.19
C PHE A 110 3.66 0.32 11.73
N ILE A 111 3.13 0.75 10.60
CA ILE A 111 2.10 0.04 9.84
C ILE A 111 2.62 -0.21 8.42
N THR A 112 2.19 -1.29 7.82
CA THR A 112 2.54 -1.61 6.43
C THR A 112 1.39 -1.19 5.51
N LEU A 113 1.68 -0.44 4.46
CA LEU A 113 0.78 -0.21 3.33
C LEU A 113 1.27 -1.05 2.15
N ALA A 114 0.47 -2.03 1.75
CA ALA A 114 0.72 -2.88 0.59
C ALA A 114 -0.18 -2.46 -0.57
N VAL A 115 0.42 -2.12 -1.70
CA VAL A 115 -0.29 -1.70 -2.92
C VAL A 115 0.26 -2.46 -4.13
N PRO A 116 -0.53 -2.70 -5.19
CA PRO A 116 -0.02 -3.40 -6.38
C PRO A 116 1.09 -2.62 -7.09
N THR A 117 0.99 -1.30 -7.15
CA THR A 117 1.98 -0.42 -7.80
C THR A 117 1.90 0.99 -7.23
N LEU A 118 2.98 1.76 -7.38
CA LEU A 118 3.00 3.20 -7.08
C LEU A 118 2.94 4.07 -8.34
N THR A 119 2.89 3.48 -9.53
CA THR A 119 2.81 4.24 -10.78
C THR A 119 1.40 4.75 -11.10
N ALA A 120 0.37 4.13 -10.52
CA ALA A 120 -1.00 4.58 -10.67
C ALA A 120 -1.25 5.82 -9.78
N PRO A 121 -1.73 6.95 -10.33
CA PRO A 121 -1.94 8.20 -9.58
C PRO A 121 -2.80 8.03 -8.33
N TYR A 122 -3.86 7.22 -8.42
CA TYR A 122 -4.73 6.92 -7.27
C TYR A 122 -3.96 6.24 -6.12
N LEU A 123 -3.10 5.25 -6.43
CA LEU A 123 -2.37 4.50 -5.40
C LEU A 123 -1.26 5.33 -4.76
N SER A 124 -0.62 6.22 -5.54
CA SER A 124 0.36 7.18 -5.01
C SER A 124 -0.31 8.19 -4.07
N GLU A 125 -1.48 8.70 -4.43
CA GLU A 125 -2.24 9.62 -3.58
C GLU A 125 -2.74 8.91 -2.31
N LEU A 126 -3.24 7.67 -2.43
CA LEU A 126 -3.60 6.83 -1.28
C LEU A 126 -2.41 6.68 -0.33
N ALA A 127 -1.22 6.37 -0.85
CA ALA A 127 -0.02 6.22 -0.03
C ALA A 127 0.32 7.52 0.71
N ASN A 128 0.27 8.67 0.04
CA ASN A 128 0.50 9.97 0.68
C ASN A 128 -0.49 10.23 1.81
N ARG A 129 -1.79 9.98 1.58
CA ARG A 129 -2.83 10.19 2.60
C ARG A 129 -2.69 9.24 3.78
N VAL A 130 -2.34 7.98 3.55
CA VAL A 130 -2.07 7.01 4.63
C VAL A 130 -0.85 7.46 5.45
N ILE A 131 0.23 7.88 4.80
CA ILE A 131 1.44 8.38 5.49
C ILE A 131 1.11 9.59 6.36
N ASP A 132 0.36 10.56 5.84
CA ASP A 132 0.01 11.76 6.60
C ASP A 132 -0.91 11.44 7.79
N ALA A 133 -1.91 10.59 7.58
CA ALA A 133 -2.81 10.15 8.65
C ALA A 133 -2.11 9.32 9.74
N ALA A 134 -1.17 8.48 9.35
CA ALA A 134 -0.34 7.69 10.26
C ALA A 134 0.57 8.59 11.09
N ARG A 135 1.25 9.56 10.46
CA ARG A 135 2.13 10.54 11.12
C ARG A 135 1.38 11.32 12.19
N GLN A 136 0.16 11.78 11.92
CA GLN A 136 -0.69 12.48 12.89
C GLN A 136 -1.02 11.62 14.12
N ARG A 137 -0.96 10.30 14.00
CA ARG A 137 -1.22 9.32 15.07
C ARG A 137 0.04 8.73 15.69
N GLY A 138 1.22 9.25 15.30
CA GLY A 138 2.50 8.80 15.83
C GLY A 138 3.00 7.48 15.22
N TYR A 139 2.46 7.06 14.08
CA TYR A 139 2.90 5.90 13.34
C TYR A 139 3.80 6.28 12.15
N LEU A 140 4.70 5.38 11.79
CA LEU A 140 5.44 5.40 10.54
C LEU A 140 4.83 4.36 9.58
N VAL A 141 5.02 4.55 8.28
CA VAL A 141 4.47 3.65 7.26
C VAL A 141 5.59 3.00 6.46
N TYR A 142 5.60 1.68 6.41
CA TYR A 142 6.32 0.92 5.40
C TYR A 142 5.42 0.77 4.17
N VAL A 143 5.84 1.31 3.04
CA VAL A 143 5.14 1.11 1.77
C VAL A 143 5.83 -0.02 1.01
N THR A 144 5.08 -1.03 0.64
CA THR A 144 5.55 -2.15 -0.19
C THR A 144 4.65 -2.33 -1.39
N THR A 145 5.22 -2.84 -2.48
CA THR A 145 4.46 -3.20 -3.66
C THR A 145 4.50 -4.71 -3.86
N TYR A 146 3.47 -5.25 -4.48
CA TYR A 146 3.41 -6.65 -4.91
C TYR A 146 3.11 -6.72 -6.41
N ALA A 147 3.52 -7.81 -7.07
CA ALA A 147 3.29 -7.96 -8.51
C ALA A 147 1.80 -8.16 -8.80
N GLU A 148 1.17 -7.21 -9.46
CA GLU A 148 -0.22 -7.28 -9.89
C GLU A 148 -0.45 -8.46 -10.82
N GLY A 149 -1.53 -9.21 -10.59
CA GLY A 149 -1.86 -10.40 -11.39
C GLY A 149 -1.01 -11.63 -11.09
N SER A 150 -0.13 -11.55 -10.09
CA SER A 150 0.59 -12.71 -9.59
C SER A 150 -0.28 -13.45 -8.58
N ALA A 151 -0.57 -14.72 -8.81
CA ALA A 151 -1.32 -15.57 -7.88
C ALA A 151 -0.69 -15.67 -6.49
N THR A 152 0.53 -15.17 -6.31
CA THR A 152 1.29 -15.21 -5.05
C THR A 152 1.48 -13.85 -4.42
N GLY A 153 1.27 -12.74 -5.15
CA GLY A 153 1.65 -11.40 -4.72
C GLY A 153 1.09 -10.98 -3.37
N ALA A 154 -0.20 -10.67 -3.30
CA ALA A 154 -0.85 -10.24 -2.05
C ALA A 154 -0.93 -11.37 -1.01
N ARG A 155 -1.19 -12.62 -1.44
CA ARG A 155 -1.21 -13.79 -0.57
C ARG A 155 0.13 -14.04 0.11
N GLU A 156 1.24 -13.89 -0.62
CA GLU A 156 2.58 -14.06 -0.06
C GLU A 156 2.90 -12.98 0.97
N LEU A 157 2.49 -11.74 0.73
CA LEU A 157 2.64 -10.67 1.72
C LEU A 157 1.87 -10.94 3.01
N LEU A 158 0.64 -11.44 2.91
CA LEU A 158 -0.16 -11.82 4.08
C LEU A 158 0.50 -12.94 4.87
N ARG A 159 0.97 -14.01 4.21
CA ARG A 159 1.63 -15.16 4.86
C ARG A 159 2.97 -14.82 5.49
N ASN A 160 3.72 -13.90 4.89
CA ASN A 160 5.06 -13.53 5.35
C ASN A 160 5.06 -12.25 6.19
N PHE A 161 3.88 -11.76 6.61
CA PHE A 161 3.80 -10.57 7.44
C PHE A 161 4.50 -10.77 8.78
N ASN A 162 5.34 -9.80 9.15
CA ASN A 162 6.13 -9.90 10.37
C ASN A 162 5.68 -8.88 11.41
N THR A 163 4.96 -9.36 12.43
CA THR A 163 4.44 -8.57 13.55
C THR A 163 5.54 -7.96 14.42
N THR A 164 6.79 -8.42 14.32
CA THR A 164 7.92 -7.79 15.01
C THR A 164 8.44 -6.53 14.31
N VAL A 165 8.01 -6.31 13.06
CA VAL A 165 8.41 -5.18 12.22
C VAL A 165 7.29 -4.15 12.08
N SER A 166 6.03 -4.61 12.04
CA SER A 166 4.87 -3.76 11.78
C SER A 166 3.66 -4.21 12.60
N ASP A 167 2.90 -3.26 13.13
CA ASP A 167 1.76 -3.50 14.03
C ASP A 167 0.49 -3.97 13.27
N GLY A 168 0.45 -3.81 11.96
CA GLY A 168 -0.68 -4.21 11.12
C GLY A 168 -0.48 -3.82 9.67
N MET A 169 -1.40 -4.24 8.81
CA MET A 169 -1.34 -4.01 7.37
C MET A 169 -2.60 -3.32 6.84
N ILE A 170 -2.39 -2.34 5.96
CA ILE A 170 -3.40 -1.81 5.05
C ILE A 170 -3.09 -2.40 3.68
N LEU A 171 -4.00 -3.22 3.15
CA LEU A 171 -3.84 -3.90 1.87
C LEU A 171 -4.80 -3.31 0.83
N SER A 172 -4.24 -2.69 -0.22
CA SER A 172 -5.02 -2.33 -1.41
C SER A 172 -5.05 -3.53 -2.35
N MET A 173 -6.15 -4.27 -2.36
CA MET A 173 -6.32 -5.46 -3.22
C MET A 173 -6.59 -5.06 -4.66
N SER A 174 -5.83 -5.62 -5.60
CA SER A 174 -6.10 -5.52 -7.03
C SER A 174 -7.27 -6.42 -7.43
N GLU A 175 -8.01 -6.02 -8.47
CA GLU A 175 -9.14 -6.79 -9.01
C GLU A 175 -8.73 -8.11 -9.68
N VAL A 176 -7.45 -8.26 -10.01
CA VAL A 176 -6.91 -9.45 -10.67
C VAL A 176 -6.25 -10.44 -9.70
N GLU A 177 -6.26 -10.13 -8.40
CA GLU A 177 -5.70 -11.03 -7.39
C GLU A 177 -6.61 -12.24 -7.13
N ASP A 178 -6.00 -13.41 -7.05
CA ASP A 178 -6.64 -14.65 -6.63
C ASP A 178 -6.53 -14.81 -5.10
N ILE A 179 -7.35 -14.04 -4.38
CA ILE A 179 -7.45 -14.06 -2.91
C ILE A 179 -8.74 -14.76 -2.53
N ASN A 180 -8.66 -15.71 -1.63
CA ASN A 180 -9.78 -16.43 -1.04
C ASN A 180 -10.11 -15.92 0.37
N PRO A 181 -11.30 -16.20 0.93
CA PRO A 181 -11.63 -15.80 2.29
C PRO A 181 -10.62 -16.23 3.35
N GLU A 182 -10.07 -17.44 3.20
CA GLU A 182 -9.09 -18.03 4.12
C GLU A 182 -7.75 -17.29 4.11
N ASP A 183 -7.38 -16.65 3.02
CA ASP A 183 -6.14 -15.88 2.92
C ASP A 183 -6.21 -14.59 3.76
N LEU A 184 -7.42 -14.10 4.07
CA LEU A 184 -7.66 -12.92 4.92
C LEU A 184 -7.83 -13.27 6.41
N GLU A 185 -7.88 -14.56 6.77
CA GLU A 185 -7.91 -15.00 8.16
C GLU A 185 -6.50 -14.98 8.74
N VAL A 186 -6.06 -13.80 9.16
CA VAL A 186 -4.72 -13.55 9.70
C VAL A 186 -4.79 -13.21 11.19
N ASP A 187 -3.68 -13.38 11.90
CA ASP A 187 -3.55 -13.15 13.34
C ASP A 187 -3.05 -11.73 13.69
N PHE A 188 -3.07 -10.82 12.74
CA PHE A 188 -2.65 -9.43 12.90
C PHE A 188 -3.73 -8.45 12.38
N PRO A 189 -3.72 -7.18 12.81
CA PRO A 189 -4.65 -6.18 12.31
C PRO A 189 -4.53 -5.97 10.81
N LEU A 190 -5.61 -6.26 10.06
CA LEU A 190 -5.70 -6.13 8.61
C LEU A 190 -6.87 -5.24 8.22
N VAL A 191 -6.59 -4.22 7.43
CA VAL A 191 -7.58 -3.38 6.75
C VAL A 191 -7.41 -3.51 5.25
N VAL A 192 -8.47 -3.89 4.55
CA VAL A 192 -8.48 -3.97 3.09
C VAL A 192 -9.08 -2.69 2.52
N VAL A 193 -8.43 -2.14 1.47
CA VAL A 193 -8.89 -0.95 0.75
C VAL A 193 -9.18 -1.31 -0.70
N GLY A 194 -10.32 -0.88 -1.23
CA GLY A 194 -10.73 -1.08 -2.61
C GLY A 194 -12.05 -1.79 -2.77
N ALA A 195 -12.42 -2.11 -4.01
CA ALA A 195 -13.73 -2.65 -4.36
C ALA A 195 -13.80 -4.20 -4.40
N ARG A 196 -12.78 -4.89 -3.88
CA ARG A 196 -12.82 -6.36 -3.70
C ARG A 196 -13.51 -6.70 -2.40
N THR A 197 -14.31 -7.78 -2.42
CA THR A 197 -14.95 -8.28 -1.20
C THR A 197 -13.94 -8.81 -0.21
N THR A 198 -14.22 -8.64 1.08
CA THR A 198 -13.44 -9.24 2.18
C THR A 198 -14.17 -10.40 2.83
N TRP A 199 -15.37 -10.75 2.37
CA TRP A 199 -16.26 -11.76 2.97
C TRP A 199 -16.47 -11.58 4.48
N GLY A 200 -16.22 -10.36 5.00
CA GLY A 200 -16.28 -10.06 6.44
C GLY A 200 -15.10 -10.60 7.25
N LYS A 201 -14.01 -11.03 6.60
CA LYS A 201 -12.82 -11.59 7.26
C LYS A 201 -11.79 -10.51 7.67
N ALA A 202 -11.90 -9.32 7.11
CA ALA A 202 -11.06 -8.17 7.45
C ALA A 202 -11.88 -6.89 7.45
N ASP A 203 -11.39 -5.87 8.17
CA ASP A 203 -11.95 -4.52 8.08
C ASP A 203 -11.83 -4.01 6.64
N HIS A 204 -12.87 -3.33 6.15
CA HIS A 204 -12.96 -2.95 4.75
C HIS A 204 -13.28 -1.46 4.58
N VAL A 205 -12.47 -0.79 3.78
CA VAL A 205 -12.68 0.59 3.36
C VAL A 205 -12.83 0.62 1.85
N THR A 206 -14.03 0.97 1.38
CA THR A 206 -14.34 1.03 -0.04
C THR A 206 -15.19 2.27 -0.35
N PRO A 207 -15.02 2.91 -1.52
CA PRO A 207 -15.95 3.93 -1.99
C PRO A 207 -17.30 3.28 -2.33
N ASN A 208 -18.39 4.04 -2.19
CA ASN A 208 -19.69 3.61 -2.68
C ASN A 208 -19.80 3.81 -4.20
N ASP A 209 -19.10 2.97 -4.96
CA ASP A 209 -18.98 3.09 -6.42
C ASP A 209 -20.34 3.06 -7.12
N VAL A 210 -21.29 2.20 -6.67
CA VAL A 210 -22.64 2.10 -7.23
C VAL A 210 -23.35 3.45 -7.10
N GLN A 211 -23.46 3.97 -5.88
CA GLN A 211 -24.17 5.22 -5.62
C GLN A 211 -23.50 6.42 -6.28
N ALA A 212 -22.16 6.46 -6.27
CA ALA A 212 -21.40 7.55 -6.88
C ALA A 212 -21.64 7.58 -8.40
N ALA A 213 -21.59 6.44 -9.06
CA ALA A 213 -21.81 6.35 -10.50
C ALA A 213 -23.28 6.63 -10.88
N ALA A 214 -24.24 6.13 -10.09
CA ALA A 214 -25.65 6.48 -10.26
C ALA A 214 -25.88 7.99 -10.13
N SER A 215 -25.28 8.63 -9.12
CA SER A 215 -25.39 10.08 -8.91
C SER A 215 -24.80 10.86 -10.08
N ALA A 216 -23.64 10.43 -10.61
CA ALA A 216 -23.02 11.08 -11.76
C ALA A 216 -23.88 10.95 -13.02
N ALA A 217 -24.42 9.77 -13.32
CA ALA A 217 -25.33 9.57 -14.44
C ALA A 217 -26.61 10.41 -14.27
N GLY A 218 -27.18 10.41 -13.06
CA GLY A 218 -28.35 11.23 -12.74
C GLY A 218 -28.13 12.71 -12.99
N TYR A 219 -27.01 13.26 -12.53
CA TYR A 219 -26.63 14.64 -12.78
C TYR A 219 -26.51 14.96 -14.27
N MET A 220 -25.90 14.07 -15.06
CA MET A 220 -25.81 14.27 -16.51
C MET A 220 -27.20 14.34 -17.17
N PHE A 221 -28.14 13.48 -16.78
CA PHE A 221 -29.51 13.50 -17.27
C PHE A 221 -30.25 14.77 -16.83
N ASP A 222 -30.06 15.23 -15.60
CA ASP A 222 -30.63 16.49 -15.11
C ASP A 222 -30.12 17.72 -15.89
N CYS A 223 -28.86 17.62 -16.41
CA CYS A 223 -28.31 18.63 -17.34
C CYS A 223 -28.82 18.49 -18.79
N GLY A 224 -29.76 17.59 -19.05
CA GLY A 224 -30.39 17.44 -20.37
C GLY A 224 -29.68 16.47 -21.33
N VAL A 225 -28.70 15.71 -20.85
CA VAL A 225 -28.07 14.62 -21.62
C VAL A 225 -29.10 13.53 -21.85
N LYS A 226 -29.25 13.06 -23.10
CA LYS A 226 -30.27 12.07 -23.48
C LYS A 226 -29.75 10.68 -23.76
N SER A 227 -28.42 10.54 -23.89
CA SER A 227 -27.76 9.24 -24.06
C SER A 227 -26.41 9.26 -23.41
N LEU A 228 -26.00 8.14 -22.83
CA LEU A 228 -24.70 7.91 -22.21
C LEU A 228 -23.97 6.80 -22.93
N ALA A 229 -22.66 6.99 -23.11
CA ALA A 229 -21.76 5.91 -23.48
C ALA A 229 -20.72 5.72 -22.36
N VAL A 230 -20.40 4.48 -22.05
CA VAL A 230 -19.40 4.14 -21.05
C VAL A 230 -18.19 3.52 -21.74
N VAL A 231 -17.02 4.07 -21.46
CA VAL A 231 -15.76 3.61 -22.03
C VAL A 231 -14.89 3.06 -20.91
N GLY A 232 -14.18 1.95 -21.15
CA GLY A 232 -13.26 1.34 -20.19
C GLY A 232 -13.82 0.09 -19.50
N GLY A 233 -14.93 -0.45 -19.97
CA GLY A 233 -15.44 -1.75 -19.54
C GLY A 233 -14.48 -2.89 -19.91
N ARG A 234 -14.39 -3.92 -19.07
CA ARG A 234 -13.65 -5.15 -19.39
C ARG A 234 -14.62 -6.24 -19.83
N GLY A 235 -14.37 -6.83 -20.99
CA GLY A 235 -15.16 -7.94 -21.54
C GLY A 235 -16.43 -7.48 -22.28
N ALA A 236 -17.23 -8.45 -22.69
CA ALA A 236 -18.53 -8.19 -23.33
C ALA A 236 -19.54 -7.64 -22.33
N TYR A 237 -20.41 -6.76 -22.81
CA TYR A 237 -21.50 -6.23 -22.00
C TYR A 237 -22.52 -7.34 -21.66
N ASP A 238 -22.76 -7.54 -20.39
CA ASP A 238 -23.76 -8.45 -19.86
C ASP A 238 -24.46 -7.75 -18.69
N GLU A 239 -25.63 -7.20 -18.98
CA GLU A 239 -26.37 -6.39 -18.02
C GLU A 239 -26.81 -7.19 -16.79
N ALA A 240 -27.21 -8.45 -16.96
CA ALA A 240 -27.64 -9.29 -15.85
C ALA A 240 -26.46 -9.56 -14.90
N LYS A 241 -25.30 -9.86 -15.45
CA LYS A 241 -24.05 -10.05 -14.68
C LYS A 241 -23.62 -8.77 -13.98
N LEU A 242 -23.72 -7.62 -14.66
CA LEU A 242 -23.33 -6.32 -14.09
C LEU A 242 -24.25 -5.91 -12.94
N LEU A 243 -25.57 -6.12 -13.07
CA LEU A 243 -26.53 -5.84 -12.00
C LEU A 243 -26.34 -6.75 -10.78
N GLY A 244 -25.83 -7.95 -10.97
CA GLY A 244 -25.46 -8.88 -9.90
C GLY A 244 -24.07 -8.64 -9.32
N ALA A 245 -23.28 -7.67 -9.83
CA ALA A 245 -21.92 -7.46 -9.37
C ALA A 245 -21.87 -7.00 -7.91
N VAL A 246 -21.01 -7.62 -7.12
CA VAL A 246 -20.78 -7.31 -5.70
C VAL A 246 -19.38 -6.77 -5.45
N GLU A 247 -18.52 -6.81 -6.46
CA GLU A 247 -17.12 -6.36 -6.40
C GLU A 247 -16.61 -5.88 -7.77
N GLY A 248 -15.44 -5.23 -7.78
CA GLY A 248 -14.82 -4.67 -8.96
C GLY A 248 -15.26 -3.23 -9.24
N ASN A 249 -14.31 -2.29 -9.32
CA ASN A 249 -14.60 -0.86 -9.50
C ASN A 249 -15.41 -0.60 -10.77
N ALA A 250 -15.02 -1.21 -11.91
CA ALA A 250 -15.70 -1.01 -13.18
C ALA A 250 -17.12 -1.60 -13.16
N GLN A 251 -17.27 -2.81 -12.61
CA GLN A 251 -18.54 -3.51 -12.53
C GLN A 251 -19.53 -2.77 -11.62
N LEU A 252 -19.09 -2.32 -10.43
CA LEU A 252 -19.93 -1.58 -9.50
C LEU A 252 -20.36 -0.23 -10.06
N ARG A 253 -19.49 0.48 -10.76
CA ARG A 253 -19.82 1.76 -11.42
C ARG A 253 -20.81 1.56 -12.56
N LEU A 254 -20.59 0.54 -13.41
CA LEU A 254 -21.54 0.18 -14.46
C LEU A 254 -22.89 -0.20 -13.89
N ARG A 255 -22.93 -0.99 -12.81
CA ARG A 255 -24.15 -1.30 -12.10
C ARG A 255 -24.90 -0.05 -11.70
N GLY A 256 -24.23 0.91 -11.08
CA GLY A 256 -24.87 2.18 -10.66
C GLY A 256 -25.43 2.97 -11.83
N ILE A 257 -24.71 3.04 -12.96
CA ILE A 257 -25.18 3.72 -14.18
C ILE A 257 -26.43 2.99 -14.74
N ILE A 258 -26.40 1.66 -14.85
CA ILE A 258 -27.52 0.87 -15.35
C ILE A 258 -28.76 1.05 -14.47
N GLU A 259 -28.61 0.97 -13.14
CA GLU A 259 -29.69 1.17 -12.18
C GLU A 259 -30.33 2.56 -12.36
N GLU A 260 -29.53 3.62 -12.55
CA GLU A 260 -30.03 4.99 -12.76
C GLU A 260 -30.71 5.16 -14.12
N CYS A 261 -30.14 4.56 -15.19
CA CYS A 261 -30.80 4.54 -16.51
C CYS A 261 -32.18 3.88 -16.42
N ARG A 262 -32.28 2.71 -15.80
CA ARG A 262 -33.56 1.99 -15.61
C ARG A 262 -34.54 2.81 -14.81
N ARG A 263 -34.12 3.45 -13.73
CA ARG A 263 -34.95 4.32 -12.89
C ARG A 263 -35.59 5.45 -13.69
N ARG A 264 -34.90 5.96 -14.71
CA ARG A 264 -35.36 7.05 -15.59
C ARG A 264 -36.02 6.56 -16.88
N GLY A 265 -36.18 5.26 -17.08
CA GLY A 265 -36.74 4.69 -18.30
C GLY A 265 -35.84 4.87 -19.53
N MET A 266 -34.54 4.95 -19.31
CA MET A 266 -33.50 5.09 -20.33
C MET A 266 -32.76 3.78 -20.52
N THR A 267 -32.28 3.52 -21.74
CA THR A 267 -31.40 2.38 -22.05
C THR A 267 -29.96 2.84 -22.13
N LEU A 268 -29.05 2.01 -21.69
CA LEU A 268 -27.63 2.18 -21.94
C LEU A 268 -27.31 1.41 -23.23
N ASP A 269 -26.94 2.12 -24.31
CA ASP A 269 -26.46 1.48 -25.53
C ASP A 269 -25.00 1.02 -25.30
N ALA A 270 -24.75 -0.27 -25.49
CA ALA A 270 -23.47 -0.94 -25.23
C ALA A 270 -22.73 -1.23 -26.55
#